data_4530bf3f7c8582a0cd5f5234572983b0
#
_entry.id   4530bf3f7c8582a0cd5f5234572983b0
#
_cell.length_a   1.000
_cell.length_b   1.000
_cell.length_c   1.000
_cell.angle_alpha   90.00
_cell.angle_beta   90.00
_cell.angle_gamma   90.00
#
_symmetry.space_group_name_H-M   'P 1'
#
loop_
_entity.id
_entity.type
_entity.pdbx_description
1 polymer ?
#
loop_
_entity_poly.entity_id
_entity_poly.type
_entity_poly.pdbx_seq_one_letter_code
_entity_poly.pdbx_strand_id
1 'polypeptide(L)'
;DLPVMPLREVVMLPRTIMPLFVGREASIKAIELAQSGYNKQMFLVAQREPDVEKPGADDLSPVGVVCKVLQMLRLPDGTIKVLFEGLHRARWTELREEDNCLMAMLCTVPESESRPEEREALVRTVQEALEEYAKNNKKLTQEALMSIMALRDAGPLADAVVPHLKVDYRKKQEVLEIADVTERLERVYELLQGEVALASVEKRIKNRVKVQMERNQREYYLSEQLKAINKEMGREDDPQAEVDELEKKLEGRNMPQEARERCQSELRKLRSMPPSAAEYTVVRNYVDWLLDLPWNDLKEIDIDIEKARAILEGDHFGLEKPKDRILEYLAVQKLSNGLRGPILCFVGPPGVGKTSLGRSIARALGRHFQRLSLGGMHDEAEIRGHRRTYIGAMPG
;
A
#
# COMPACT_ATOMS: atom_id res chain seq x y z
N ASP A 1 9.49 47.06 4.32
CA ASP A 1 8.14 46.50 4.05
C ASP A 1 8.08 46.06 2.59
N LEU A 2 7.54 44.85 2.35
CA LEU A 2 7.31 44.35 1.01
C LEU A 2 5.90 43.70 0.89
N PRO A 3 5.27 43.79 -0.29
CA PRO A 3 4.04 43.05 -0.54
C PRO A 3 4.26 41.52 -0.45
N VAL A 4 3.29 40.84 0.15
CA VAL A 4 3.35 39.40 0.45
C VAL A 4 2.46 38.60 -0.51
N MET A 5 2.99 37.50 -0.99
CA MET A 5 2.19 36.51 -1.73
C MET A 5 2.27 35.16 -1.03
N PRO A 6 1.17 34.70 -0.41
CA PRO A 6 1.06 33.36 0.14
C PRO A 6 1.04 32.29 -0.94
N LEU A 7 1.87 31.27 -0.80
CA LEU A 7 1.99 30.13 -1.72
C LEU A 7 1.27 28.89 -1.18
N ARG A 8 0.51 28.21 -2.03
CA ARG A 8 -0.12 26.92 -1.72
C ARG A 8 0.74 25.79 -2.22
N GLU A 9 1.10 24.85 -1.36
CA GLU A 9 1.84 23.62 -1.71
C GLU A 9 3.16 23.83 -2.50
N VAL A 10 3.66 25.06 -2.50
CA VAL A 10 4.88 25.44 -3.20
C VAL A 10 5.76 26.24 -2.27
N VAL A 11 7.05 25.98 -2.32
CA VAL A 11 8.08 26.73 -1.57
C VAL A 11 9.06 27.33 -2.58
N MET A 12 9.25 28.64 -2.49
CA MET A 12 10.28 29.34 -3.24
C MET A 12 11.61 29.24 -2.49
N LEU A 13 12.67 29.06 -3.23
CA LEU A 13 14.04 28.99 -2.68
C LEU A 13 14.92 30.09 -3.26
N PRO A 14 15.93 30.56 -2.53
CA PRO A 14 16.88 31.55 -3.05
C PRO A 14 17.58 31.05 -4.32
N ARG A 15 17.92 31.97 -5.19
CA ARG A 15 18.64 31.72 -6.45
C ARG A 15 17.94 30.76 -7.42
N THR A 16 16.64 30.50 -7.20
CA THR A 16 15.83 29.70 -8.10
C THR A 16 14.89 30.56 -8.93
N ILE A 17 14.64 30.14 -10.16
CA ILE A 17 13.67 30.80 -11.04
C ILE A 17 12.46 29.90 -11.18
N MET A 18 11.28 30.40 -10.84
CA MET A 18 10.05 29.61 -10.83
C MET A 18 8.90 30.35 -11.48
N PRO A 19 8.21 29.74 -12.46
CA PRO A 19 6.95 30.24 -12.99
C PRO A 19 5.79 29.89 -12.06
N LEU A 20 4.98 30.89 -11.67
CA LEU A 20 3.78 30.69 -10.88
C LEU A 20 2.56 31.22 -11.62
N PHE A 21 1.43 30.52 -11.47
CA PHE A 21 0.13 30.94 -11.97
C PHE A 21 -0.66 31.56 -10.81
N VAL A 22 -1.01 32.82 -10.94
CA VAL A 22 -1.63 33.62 -9.89
C VAL A 22 -3.04 34.01 -10.33
N GLY A 23 -4.05 33.58 -9.58
CA GLY A 23 -5.46 33.86 -9.86
C GLY A 23 -6.18 34.58 -8.73
N ARG A 24 -5.59 34.65 -7.51
CA ARG A 24 -6.20 35.37 -6.37
C ARG A 24 -6.06 36.87 -6.54
N GLU A 25 -7.14 37.63 -6.38
CA GLU A 25 -7.14 39.09 -6.48
C GLU A 25 -6.11 39.76 -5.58
N ALA A 26 -6.01 39.33 -4.30
CA ALA A 26 -5.02 39.85 -3.37
C ALA A 26 -3.57 39.63 -3.85
N SER A 27 -3.27 38.47 -4.42
CA SER A 27 -1.94 38.14 -4.95
C SER A 27 -1.66 38.93 -6.23
N ILE A 28 -2.65 39.15 -7.06
CA ILE A 28 -2.53 39.98 -8.29
C ILE A 28 -2.20 41.43 -7.90
N LYS A 29 -2.91 41.98 -6.92
CA LYS A 29 -2.63 43.33 -6.38
C LYS A 29 -1.22 43.42 -5.78
N ALA A 30 -0.81 42.42 -5.03
CA ALA A 30 0.55 42.37 -4.47
C ALA A 30 1.64 42.45 -5.56
N ILE A 31 1.44 41.77 -6.68
CA ILE A 31 2.35 41.81 -7.85
C ILE A 31 2.33 43.21 -8.49
N GLU A 32 1.18 43.81 -8.66
CA GLU A 32 1.04 45.14 -9.25
C GLU A 32 1.71 46.21 -8.36
N LEU A 33 1.54 46.11 -7.02
CA LEU A 33 2.23 46.96 -6.06
C LEU A 33 3.75 46.77 -6.13
N ALA A 34 4.21 45.52 -6.19
CA ALA A 34 5.63 45.23 -6.32
C ALA A 34 6.25 45.84 -7.58
N GLN A 35 5.49 45.88 -8.71
CA GLN A 35 5.96 46.48 -9.96
C GLN A 35 6.02 48.01 -9.90
N SER A 36 5.07 48.64 -9.24
CA SER A 36 4.94 50.11 -9.25
C SER A 36 5.84 50.82 -8.23
N GLY A 37 6.12 50.20 -7.08
CA GLY A 37 6.74 50.89 -5.95
C GLY A 37 7.90 50.20 -5.25
N TYR A 38 8.16 48.90 -5.47
CA TYR A 38 9.08 48.13 -4.65
C TYR A 38 10.24 47.48 -5.44
N ASN A 39 10.76 48.14 -6.43
CA ASN A 39 11.82 47.63 -7.34
C ASN A 39 11.53 46.24 -7.92
N LYS A 40 10.25 45.92 -8.15
CA LYS A 40 9.77 44.59 -8.55
C LYS A 40 10.05 43.48 -7.55
N GLN A 41 10.27 43.84 -6.27
CA GLN A 41 10.51 42.89 -5.19
C GLN A 41 9.22 42.65 -4.40
N MET A 42 9.04 41.41 -3.98
CA MET A 42 7.97 40.98 -3.08
C MET A 42 8.40 39.80 -2.26
N PHE A 43 7.65 39.51 -1.22
CA PHE A 43 7.92 38.40 -0.31
C PHE A 43 6.99 37.23 -0.61
N LEU A 44 7.58 36.08 -0.93
CA LEU A 44 6.85 34.81 -1.15
C LEU A 44 7.02 33.91 0.06
N VAL A 45 5.92 33.47 0.63
CA VAL A 45 5.90 32.63 1.83
C VAL A 45 4.89 31.50 1.71
N ALA A 46 5.25 30.30 2.12
CA ALA A 46 4.36 29.13 2.06
C ALA A 46 3.28 29.19 3.15
N GLN A 47 2.07 28.82 2.78
CA GLN A 47 0.98 28.57 3.72
C GLN A 47 1.22 27.26 4.47
N ARG A 48 0.89 27.20 5.78
CA ARG A 48 0.92 25.98 6.57
C ARG A 48 -0.21 25.04 6.17
N GLU A 49 -1.40 25.61 5.94
CA GLU A 49 -2.59 24.88 5.46
C GLU A 49 -3.00 25.42 4.10
N PRO A 50 -2.97 24.56 3.04
CA PRO A 50 -3.24 25.01 1.66
C PRO A 50 -4.67 25.47 1.42
N ASP A 51 -5.62 24.93 2.20
CA ASP A 51 -7.06 25.15 2.01
C ASP A 51 -7.56 26.53 2.46
N VAL A 52 -6.74 27.25 3.23
CA VAL A 52 -7.11 28.59 3.73
C VAL A 52 -7.11 29.58 2.57
N GLU A 53 -8.27 30.17 2.29
CA GLU A 53 -8.40 31.14 1.20
C GLU A 53 -7.77 32.49 1.52
N LYS A 54 -7.97 32.98 2.74
CA LYS A 54 -7.39 34.24 3.26
C LYS A 54 -6.49 33.93 4.44
N PRO A 55 -5.19 33.60 4.19
CA PRO A 55 -4.28 33.26 5.27
C PRO A 55 -3.95 34.47 6.13
N GLY A 56 -4.08 34.30 7.44
CA GLY A 56 -3.59 35.20 8.46
C GLY A 56 -2.15 34.92 8.90
N ALA A 57 -1.70 35.56 9.95
CA ALA A 57 -0.35 35.41 10.49
C ALA A 57 -0.06 33.97 10.94
N ASP A 58 -1.03 33.29 11.56
CA ASP A 58 -0.86 31.91 12.05
C ASP A 58 -0.83 30.86 10.93
N ASP A 59 -1.36 31.21 9.76
CA ASP A 59 -1.42 30.32 8.61
C ASP A 59 -0.18 30.38 7.72
N LEU A 60 0.73 31.30 7.97
CA LEU A 60 1.96 31.49 7.20
C LEU A 60 3.18 30.90 7.90
N SER A 61 4.10 30.40 7.11
CA SER A 61 5.40 29.96 7.62
C SER A 61 6.24 31.17 8.08
N PRO A 62 7.11 31.01 9.09
CA PRO A 62 7.86 32.14 9.65
C PRO A 62 8.94 32.70 8.71
N VAL A 63 9.42 31.87 7.80
CA VAL A 63 10.49 32.19 6.84
C VAL A 63 9.98 32.02 5.43
N GLY A 64 10.27 32.98 4.59
CA GLY A 64 10.02 32.94 3.16
C GLY A 64 11.20 33.50 2.39
N VAL A 65 10.96 33.86 1.13
CA VAL A 65 12.01 34.37 0.22
C VAL A 65 11.56 35.69 -0.36
N VAL A 66 12.47 36.66 -0.30
CA VAL A 66 12.34 37.89 -1.09
C VAL A 66 12.63 37.56 -2.54
N CYS A 67 11.68 37.85 -3.43
CA CYS A 67 11.75 37.50 -4.82
C CYS A 67 11.63 38.75 -5.70
N LYS A 68 12.22 38.66 -6.88
CA LYS A 68 12.09 39.68 -7.93
C LYS A 68 11.16 39.15 -9.04
N VAL A 69 10.24 39.99 -9.47
CA VAL A 69 9.40 39.72 -10.64
C VAL A 69 10.21 39.97 -11.91
N LEU A 70 10.51 38.90 -12.66
CA LEU A 70 11.27 38.97 -13.91
C LEU A 70 10.34 39.27 -15.10
N GLN A 71 9.26 38.51 -15.22
CA GLN A 71 8.33 38.59 -16.32
C GLN A 71 6.91 38.29 -15.84
N MET A 72 5.95 38.99 -16.42
CA MET A 72 4.53 38.81 -16.17
C MET A 72 3.79 38.69 -17.50
N LEU A 73 2.90 37.69 -17.62
CA LEU A 73 2.06 37.45 -18.76
C LEU A 73 0.61 37.27 -18.29
N ARG A 74 -0.30 38.14 -18.73
CA ARG A 74 -1.73 37.99 -18.44
C ARG A 74 -2.34 36.97 -19.41
N LEU A 75 -3.08 36.03 -18.91
CA LEU A 75 -3.76 35.00 -19.66
C LEU A 75 -5.22 35.38 -19.92
N PRO A 76 -5.87 34.84 -20.97
CA PRO A 76 -7.26 35.18 -21.32
C PRO A 76 -8.30 34.78 -20.25
N ASP A 77 -7.96 33.84 -19.37
CA ASP A 77 -8.79 33.36 -18.26
C ASP A 77 -8.75 34.25 -17.01
N GLY A 78 -8.03 35.38 -17.07
CA GLY A 78 -7.85 36.31 -15.96
C GLY A 78 -6.72 35.93 -15.00
N THR A 79 -6.07 34.79 -15.18
CA THR A 79 -4.89 34.41 -14.38
C THR A 79 -3.63 35.11 -14.93
N ILE A 80 -2.65 35.31 -14.06
CA ILE A 80 -1.36 35.88 -14.41
C ILE A 80 -0.28 34.84 -14.25
N LYS A 81 0.47 34.56 -15.32
CA LYS A 81 1.70 33.77 -15.24
C LYS A 81 2.86 34.71 -14.94
N VAL A 82 3.53 34.48 -13.81
CA VAL A 82 4.63 35.32 -13.35
C VAL A 82 5.88 34.47 -13.18
N LEU A 83 7.01 34.99 -13.65
CA LEU A 83 8.31 34.38 -13.44
C LEU A 83 9.02 35.12 -12.31
N PHE A 84 9.27 34.39 -11.23
CA PHE A 84 9.96 34.91 -10.05
C PHE A 84 11.38 34.38 -9.97
N GLU A 85 12.28 35.27 -9.51
CA GLU A 85 13.64 34.93 -9.11
C GLU A 85 13.77 35.09 -7.58
N GLY A 86 14.12 34.03 -6.87
CA GLY A 86 14.41 34.10 -5.42
C GLY A 86 15.74 34.79 -5.16
N LEU A 87 15.74 35.80 -4.29
CA LEU A 87 16.93 36.56 -3.98
C LEU A 87 17.61 36.03 -2.68
N HIS A 88 16.94 36.19 -1.55
CA HIS A 88 17.44 35.79 -0.24
C HIS A 88 16.32 35.41 0.71
N ARG A 89 16.66 34.67 1.77
CA ARG A 89 15.78 34.31 2.86
C ARG A 89 15.42 35.52 3.70
N ALA A 90 14.18 35.66 4.11
CA ALA A 90 13.74 36.64 5.07
C ALA A 90 12.73 36.02 6.02
N ARG A 91 12.70 36.58 7.25
CA ARG A 91 11.65 36.30 8.24
C ARG A 91 10.77 37.52 8.34
N TRP A 92 9.46 37.33 8.33
CA TRP A 92 8.55 38.42 8.62
C TRP A 92 8.40 38.57 10.13
N THR A 93 8.26 39.82 10.58
CA THR A 93 8.10 40.20 12.00
C THR A 93 6.73 40.79 12.26
N GLU A 94 6.18 41.51 11.32
CA GLU A 94 4.85 42.11 11.40
C GLU A 94 4.15 41.97 10.06
N LEU A 95 2.88 41.57 10.12
CA LEU A 95 1.99 41.45 8.95
C LEU A 95 0.88 42.47 9.07
N ARG A 96 0.61 43.20 7.99
CA ARG A 96 -0.46 44.20 7.89
C ARG A 96 -1.26 43.96 6.63
N GLU A 97 -2.52 44.25 6.69
CA GLU A 97 -3.38 44.25 5.50
C GLU A 97 -3.61 45.70 5.07
N GLU A 98 -3.12 46.06 3.90
CA GLU A 98 -3.31 47.37 3.29
C GLU A 98 -3.94 47.18 1.90
N ASP A 99 -5.03 47.90 1.60
CA ASP A 99 -5.72 47.87 0.33
C ASP A 99 -6.04 46.45 -0.21
N ASN A 100 -6.45 45.54 0.67
CA ASN A 100 -6.72 44.14 0.37
C ASN A 100 -5.48 43.39 -0.15
N CYS A 101 -4.31 43.78 0.28
CA CYS A 101 -3.01 43.17 0.04
C CYS A 101 -2.27 42.99 1.37
N LEU A 102 -1.61 41.86 1.53
CA LEU A 102 -0.75 41.61 2.69
C LEU A 102 0.60 42.31 2.50
N MET A 103 1.03 43.06 3.52
CA MET A 103 2.35 43.68 3.60
C MET A 103 3.09 43.12 4.80
N ALA A 104 4.38 42.86 4.65
CA ALA A 104 5.22 42.35 5.75
C ALA A 104 6.43 43.21 5.98
N MET A 105 6.71 43.45 7.28
CA MET A 105 8.01 43.94 7.71
C MET A 105 8.96 42.75 7.78
N LEU A 106 10.10 42.84 7.11
CA LEU A 106 11.02 41.71 6.91
C LEU A 106 12.36 41.96 7.58
N CYS A 107 12.89 40.89 8.21
CA CYS A 107 14.28 40.81 8.62
C CYS A 107 14.99 39.78 7.76
N THR A 108 16.16 40.14 7.21
CA THR A 108 17.00 39.18 6.49
C THR A 108 17.49 38.07 7.43
N VAL A 109 17.42 36.81 7.01
CA VAL A 109 17.99 35.69 7.74
C VAL A 109 19.42 35.50 7.28
N PRO A 110 20.44 35.85 8.11
CA PRO A 110 21.84 35.63 7.71
C PRO A 110 22.13 34.14 7.69
N GLU A 111 22.91 33.71 6.72
CA GLU A 111 23.42 32.34 6.69
C GLU A 111 24.53 32.20 7.74
N SER A 112 24.51 31.09 8.49
CA SER A 112 25.54 30.70 9.44
C SER A 112 26.20 29.40 8.97
N GLU A 113 27.40 29.14 9.43
CA GLU A 113 28.13 27.91 9.15
C GLU A 113 28.77 27.41 10.45
N SER A 114 28.20 26.33 11.00
CA SER A 114 28.63 25.80 12.30
C SER A 114 29.88 24.90 12.20
N ARG A 115 30.06 24.21 11.06
CA ARG A 115 31.14 23.21 10.84
C ARG A 115 31.78 23.39 9.47
N PRO A 116 32.60 24.43 9.27
CA PRO A 116 33.21 24.70 7.97
C PRO A 116 34.18 23.61 7.50
N GLU A 117 34.77 22.84 8.42
CA GLU A 117 35.65 21.72 8.12
C GLU A 117 34.96 20.53 7.46
N GLU A 118 33.65 20.34 7.70
CA GLU A 118 32.89 19.26 7.10
C GLU A 118 32.29 19.63 5.73
N ARG A 119 32.29 20.91 5.39
CA ARG A 119 31.62 21.45 4.19
C ARG A 119 31.97 20.73 2.90
N GLU A 120 33.28 20.58 2.62
CA GLU A 120 33.70 19.94 1.36
C GLU A 120 33.27 18.48 1.27
N ALA A 121 33.32 17.75 2.39
CA ALA A 121 32.89 16.36 2.42
C ALA A 121 31.38 16.24 2.19
N LEU A 122 30.58 17.09 2.85
CA LEU A 122 29.14 17.13 2.69
C LEU A 122 28.72 17.53 1.27
N VAL A 123 29.37 18.52 0.67
CA VAL A 123 29.11 18.92 -0.73
C VAL A 123 29.31 17.73 -1.67
N ARG A 124 30.43 16.99 -1.54
CA ARG A 124 30.69 15.80 -2.36
C ARG A 124 29.65 14.72 -2.13
N THR A 125 29.33 14.44 -0.87
CA THR A 125 28.33 13.42 -0.50
C THR A 125 26.95 13.73 -1.08
N VAL A 126 26.52 14.99 -1.01
CA VAL A 126 25.24 15.43 -1.60
C VAL A 126 25.27 15.33 -3.12
N GLN A 127 26.38 15.68 -3.76
CA GLN A 127 26.54 15.56 -5.22
C GLN A 127 26.47 14.11 -5.67
N GLU A 128 27.16 13.19 -4.99
CA GLU A 128 27.07 11.74 -5.26
C GLU A 128 25.64 11.20 -5.10
N ALA A 129 24.97 11.57 -4.01
CA ALA A 129 23.56 11.20 -3.77
C ALA A 129 22.62 11.77 -4.85
N LEU A 130 22.89 12.99 -5.32
CA LEU A 130 22.11 13.61 -6.40
C LEU A 130 22.31 12.89 -7.73
N GLU A 131 23.53 12.44 -8.06
CA GLU A 131 23.78 11.63 -9.24
C GLU A 131 23.01 10.30 -9.19
N GLU A 132 22.98 9.66 -8.03
CA GLU A 132 22.23 8.43 -7.84
C GLU A 132 20.72 8.66 -7.98
N TYR A 133 20.21 9.74 -7.39
CA TYR A 133 18.81 10.16 -7.54
C TYR A 133 18.45 10.44 -9.00
N ALA A 134 19.32 11.13 -9.75
CA ALA A 134 19.11 11.47 -11.15
C ALA A 134 18.99 10.23 -12.05
N LYS A 135 19.72 9.14 -11.78
CA LYS A 135 19.62 7.87 -12.52
C LYS A 135 18.21 7.26 -12.47
N ASN A 136 17.48 7.52 -11.40
CA ASN A 136 16.14 6.98 -11.17
C ASN A 136 15.02 8.02 -11.44
N ASN A 137 15.36 9.29 -11.66
CA ASN A 137 14.40 10.38 -11.84
C ASN A 137 14.53 11.06 -13.21
N LYS A 138 13.64 10.68 -14.14
CA LYS A 138 13.61 11.25 -15.51
C LYS A 138 13.22 12.74 -15.58
N LYS A 139 12.76 13.34 -14.49
CA LYS A 139 12.36 14.77 -14.47
C LYS A 139 13.56 15.70 -14.30
N LEU A 140 14.66 15.21 -13.76
CA LEU A 140 15.89 15.99 -13.66
C LEU A 140 16.64 15.88 -14.99
N THR A 141 16.69 16.99 -15.74
CA THR A 141 17.41 17.03 -17.02
C THR A 141 18.92 16.99 -16.79
N GLN A 142 19.68 16.48 -17.78
CA GLN A 142 21.14 16.45 -17.68
C GLN A 142 21.73 17.86 -17.54
N GLU A 143 21.13 18.85 -18.19
CA GLU A 143 21.58 20.24 -18.09
C GLU A 143 21.41 20.79 -16.67
N ALA A 144 20.26 20.54 -16.04
CA ALA A 144 20.00 20.92 -14.65
C ALA A 144 20.96 20.21 -13.69
N LEU A 145 21.18 18.90 -13.89
CA LEU A 145 22.14 18.15 -13.09
C LEU A 145 23.54 18.73 -13.19
N MET A 146 24.05 18.99 -14.42
CA MET A 146 25.36 19.57 -14.61
C MET A 146 25.49 20.96 -13.98
N SER A 147 24.46 21.80 -14.07
CA SER A 147 24.43 23.12 -13.45
C SER A 147 24.51 23.04 -11.92
N ILE A 148 23.81 22.10 -11.32
CA ILE A 148 23.83 21.89 -9.86
C ILE A 148 25.19 21.31 -9.43
N MET A 149 25.73 20.33 -10.17
CA MET A 149 27.03 19.71 -9.89
C MET A 149 28.21 20.69 -10.00
N ALA A 150 28.04 21.76 -10.76
CA ALA A 150 29.07 22.84 -10.87
C ALA A 150 29.14 23.72 -9.61
N LEU A 151 28.12 23.70 -8.75
CA LEU A 151 28.08 24.48 -7.50
C LEU A 151 29.03 23.86 -6.47
N ARG A 152 29.93 24.68 -5.95
CA ARG A 152 30.89 24.28 -4.91
C ARG A 152 30.52 24.80 -3.52
N ASP A 153 29.70 25.84 -3.48
CA ASP A 153 29.25 26.44 -2.23
C ASP A 153 28.05 25.68 -1.68
N ALA A 154 28.12 25.33 -0.41
CA ALA A 154 27.13 24.47 0.26
C ALA A 154 25.71 25.06 0.29
N GLY A 155 25.58 26.38 0.57
CA GLY A 155 24.27 27.05 0.59
C GLY A 155 23.57 27.02 -0.78
N PRO A 156 24.19 27.55 -1.85
CA PRO A 156 23.67 27.46 -3.19
C PRO A 156 23.35 26.05 -3.67
N LEU A 157 24.20 25.07 -3.33
CA LEU A 157 23.98 23.66 -3.66
C LEU A 157 22.71 23.13 -3.00
N ALA A 158 22.55 23.33 -1.69
CA ALA A 158 21.36 22.91 -0.96
C ALA A 158 20.09 23.49 -1.60
N ASP A 159 20.09 24.80 -1.87
CA ASP A 159 18.94 25.51 -2.45
C ASP A 159 18.63 25.07 -3.89
N ALA A 160 19.63 24.70 -4.67
CA ALA A 160 19.43 24.24 -6.05
C ALA A 160 18.91 22.78 -6.13
N VAL A 161 19.21 21.93 -5.16
CA VAL A 161 18.78 20.52 -5.13
C VAL A 161 17.31 20.38 -4.75
N VAL A 162 16.85 21.11 -3.73
CA VAL A 162 15.53 20.95 -3.11
C VAL A 162 14.34 21.07 -4.09
N PRO A 163 14.31 21.99 -5.09
CA PRO A 163 13.22 22.07 -6.05
C PRO A 163 12.99 20.78 -6.84
N HIS A 164 14.06 20.01 -7.07
CA HIS A 164 14.04 18.80 -7.88
C HIS A 164 13.64 17.55 -7.09
N LEU A 165 13.54 17.63 -5.74
CA LEU A 165 13.11 16.54 -4.90
C LEU A 165 11.58 16.36 -4.97
N LYS A 166 11.13 15.11 -4.99
CA LYS A 166 9.71 14.74 -4.99
C LYS A 166 9.12 14.66 -3.58
N VAL A 167 9.59 15.47 -2.69
CA VAL A 167 9.12 15.53 -1.31
C VAL A 167 7.99 16.56 -1.15
N ASP A 168 7.21 16.37 -0.10
CA ASP A 168 6.16 17.31 0.31
C ASP A 168 6.73 18.73 0.50
N TYR A 169 5.91 19.76 0.16
CA TYR A 169 6.31 21.15 0.30
C TYR A 169 6.68 21.52 1.75
N ARG A 170 6.08 20.87 2.76
CA ARG A 170 6.41 21.08 4.17
C ARG A 170 7.88 20.74 4.47
N LYS A 171 8.38 19.64 3.90
CA LYS A 171 9.80 19.26 4.02
C LYS A 171 10.73 20.25 3.30
N LYS A 172 10.28 20.81 2.18
CA LYS A 172 11.02 21.86 1.48
C LYS A 172 11.06 23.15 2.31
N GLN A 173 9.96 23.45 3.01
CA GLN A 173 9.88 24.59 3.91
C GLN A 173 10.80 24.41 5.14
N GLU A 174 10.86 23.20 5.72
CA GLU A 174 11.83 22.89 6.77
C GLU A 174 13.27 23.23 6.35
N VAL A 175 13.66 22.81 5.14
CA VAL A 175 15.01 23.14 4.60
C VAL A 175 15.20 24.65 4.42
N LEU A 176 14.17 25.38 3.97
CA LEU A 176 14.23 26.83 3.83
C LEU A 176 14.45 27.55 5.19
N GLU A 177 13.86 27.04 6.26
CA GLU A 177 13.92 27.60 7.60
C GLU A 177 15.27 27.40 8.30
N ILE A 178 16.06 26.41 7.85
CA ILE A 178 17.40 26.15 8.42
C ILE A 178 18.36 27.25 7.97
N ALA A 179 18.83 28.07 8.91
CA ALA A 179 19.78 29.15 8.68
C ALA A 179 21.23 28.64 8.53
N ASP A 180 21.57 27.58 9.26
CA ASP A 180 22.91 26.98 9.19
C ASP A 180 23.06 26.15 7.91
N VAL A 181 24.11 26.50 7.15
CA VAL A 181 24.35 25.90 5.84
C VAL A 181 24.73 24.42 5.93
N THR A 182 25.45 24.03 6.98
CA THR A 182 25.87 22.65 7.20
C THR A 182 24.69 21.77 7.54
N GLU A 183 23.86 22.19 8.52
CA GLU A 183 22.64 21.48 8.89
C GLU A 183 21.64 21.39 7.71
N ARG A 184 21.55 22.46 6.92
CA ARG A 184 20.71 22.49 5.71
C ARG A 184 21.15 21.45 4.72
N LEU A 185 22.46 21.33 4.47
CA LEU A 185 23.02 20.38 3.53
C LEU A 185 22.85 18.92 4.02
N GLU A 186 23.02 18.69 5.34
CA GLU A 186 22.70 17.38 5.97
C GLU A 186 21.23 17.01 5.77
N ARG A 187 20.33 17.98 5.98
CA ARG A 187 18.89 17.73 5.79
C ARG A 187 18.54 17.42 4.34
N VAL A 188 19.17 18.11 3.39
CA VAL A 188 19.02 17.81 1.95
C VAL A 188 19.54 16.41 1.62
N TYR A 189 20.68 16.01 2.21
CA TYR A 189 21.21 14.66 2.05
C TYR A 189 20.25 13.57 2.56
N GLU A 190 19.68 13.76 3.75
CA GLU A 190 18.66 12.84 4.30
C GLU A 190 17.47 12.69 3.36
N LEU A 191 16.94 13.80 2.84
CA LEU A 191 15.84 13.79 1.90
C LEU A 191 16.19 13.06 0.60
N LEU A 192 17.39 13.28 0.07
CA LEU A 192 17.88 12.58 -1.12
C LEU A 192 17.98 11.07 -0.88
N GLN A 193 18.56 10.65 0.23
CA GLN A 193 18.69 9.23 0.56
C GLN A 193 17.30 8.57 0.71
N GLY A 194 16.36 9.26 1.34
CA GLY A 194 14.98 8.80 1.44
C GLY A 194 14.32 8.57 0.07
N GLU A 195 14.50 9.51 -0.86
CA GLU A 195 13.97 9.42 -2.21
C GLU A 195 14.65 8.31 -3.05
N VAL A 196 15.97 8.14 -2.93
CA VAL A 196 16.72 7.05 -3.59
C VAL A 196 16.23 5.69 -3.09
N ALA A 197 16.07 5.54 -1.77
CA ALA A 197 15.54 4.30 -1.19
C ALA A 197 14.13 4.00 -1.69
N LEU A 198 13.24 5.00 -1.71
CA LEU A 198 11.87 4.87 -2.22
C LEU A 198 11.85 4.46 -3.70
N ALA A 199 12.65 5.12 -4.53
CA ALA A 199 12.77 4.81 -5.96
C ALA A 199 13.26 3.38 -6.20
N SER A 200 14.16 2.87 -5.35
CA SER A 200 14.64 1.47 -5.42
C SER A 200 13.54 0.47 -5.13
N VAL A 201 12.68 0.75 -4.14
CA VAL A 201 11.52 -0.07 -3.79
C VAL A 201 10.48 -0.04 -4.93
N GLU A 202 10.16 1.13 -5.47
CA GLU A 202 9.25 1.27 -6.61
C GLU A 202 9.73 0.47 -7.82
N LYS A 203 11.04 0.51 -8.13
CA LYS A 203 11.63 -0.26 -9.23
C LYS A 203 11.48 -1.76 -9.01
N ARG A 204 11.69 -2.25 -7.77
CA ARG A 204 11.48 -3.67 -7.43
C ARG A 204 10.03 -4.09 -7.60
N ILE A 205 9.08 -3.25 -7.16
CA ILE A 205 7.65 -3.51 -7.30
C ILE A 205 7.27 -3.56 -8.79
N LYS A 206 7.67 -2.57 -9.58
CA LYS A 206 7.42 -2.51 -11.03
C LYS A 206 7.98 -3.74 -11.76
N ASN A 207 9.20 -4.15 -11.42
CA ASN A 207 9.80 -5.35 -12.01
C ASN A 207 9.03 -6.62 -11.62
N ARG A 208 8.61 -6.76 -10.36
CA ARG A 208 7.80 -7.91 -9.91
C ARG A 208 6.47 -7.97 -10.64
N VAL A 209 5.77 -6.85 -10.75
CA VAL A 209 4.50 -6.75 -11.48
C VAL A 209 4.71 -7.08 -12.96
N LYS A 210 5.77 -6.57 -13.59
CA LYS A 210 6.10 -6.87 -14.99
C LYS A 210 6.32 -8.37 -15.21
N VAL A 211 7.14 -9.02 -14.36
CA VAL A 211 7.39 -10.47 -14.44
C VAL A 211 6.10 -11.25 -14.24
N GLN A 212 5.24 -10.84 -13.31
CA GLN A 212 3.96 -11.49 -13.09
C GLN A 212 3.01 -11.35 -14.30
N MET A 213 2.97 -10.15 -14.90
CA MET A 213 2.18 -9.94 -16.13
C MET A 213 2.69 -10.78 -17.31
N GLU A 214 4.02 -10.83 -17.51
CA GLU A 214 4.62 -11.67 -18.56
C GLU A 214 4.33 -13.16 -18.34
N ARG A 215 4.35 -13.62 -17.08
CA ARG A 215 3.98 -15.00 -16.74
C ARG A 215 2.51 -15.29 -17.04
N ASN A 216 1.60 -14.41 -16.60
CA ASN A 216 0.17 -14.55 -16.85
C ASN A 216 -0.14 -14.55 -18.36
N GLN A 217 0.51 -13.66 -19.11
CA GLN A 217 0.37 -13.59 -20.57
C GLN A 217 0.85 -14.89 -21.25
N ARG A 218 1.96 -15.45 -20.76
CA ARG A 218 2.50 -16.72 -21.28
C ARG A 218 1.59 -17.89 -20.94
N GLU A 219 1.04 -17.95 -19.72
CA GLU A 219 0.08 -18.97 -19.31
C GLU A 219 -1.21 -18.88 -20.13
N TYR A 220 -1.71 -17.67 -20.39
CA TYR A 220 -2.85 -17.46 -21.28
C TYR A 220 -2.58 -17.95 -22.71
N TYR A 221 -1.43 -17.57 -23.28
CA TYR A 221 -1.04 -17.99 -24.63
C TYR A 221 -0.90 -19.50 -24.74
N LEU A 222 -0.27 -20.16 -23.77
CA LEU A 222 -0.14 -21.61 -23.71
C LEU A 222 -1.51 -22.30 -23.57
N SER A 223 -2.41 -21.73 -22.77
CA SER A 223 -3.79 -22.22 -22.64
C SER A 223 -4.56 -22.15 -23.96
N GLU A 224 -4.44 -21.05 -24.70
CA GLU A 224 -5.06 -20.89 -26.00
C GLU A 224 -4.46 -21.84 -27.06
N GLN A 225 -3.14 -22.07 -27.03
CA GLN A 225 -2.50 -23.07 -27.88
C GLN A 225 -2.98 -24.48 -27.54
N LEU A 226 -3.10 -24.84 -26.26
CA LEU A 226 -3.66 -26.14 -25.87
C LEU A 226 -5.10 -26.31 -26.33
N LYS A 227 -5.94 -25.28 -26.26
CA LYS A 227 -7.29 -25.31 -26.78
C LYS A 227 -7.30 -25.53 -28.31
N ALA A 228 -6.43 -24.82 -29.04
CA ALA A 228 -6.32 -24.99 -30.50
C ALA A 228 -5.84 -26.38 -30.87
N ILE A 229 -4.85 -26.94 -30.20
CA ILE A 229 -4.33 -28.28 -30.41
C ILE A 229 -5.40 -29.33 -30.06
N ASN A 230 -6.12 -29.20 -28.95
CA ASN A 230 -7.21 -30.12 -28.61
C ASN A 230 -8.33 -30.09 -29.63
N LYS A 231 -8.63 -28.93 -30.21
CA LYS A 231 -9.60 -28.79 -31.31
C LYS A 231 -9.14 -29.47 -32.60
N GLU A 232 -7.85 -29.31 -32.94
CA GLU A 232 -7.28 -30.01 -34.12
C GLU A 232 -7.17 -31.51 -33.91
N MET A 233 -6.96 -31.99 -32.69
CA MET A 233 -6.92 -33.43 -32.35
C MET A 233 -8.32 -34.06 -32.26
N GLY A 234 -9.41 -33.30 -32.51
CA GLY A 234 -10.78 -33.81 -32.42
C GLY A 234 -11.20 -34.17 -30.98
N ARG A 235 -10.43 -33.73 -29.98
CA ARG A 235 -10.81 -33.72 -28.56
C ARG A 235 -11.52 -32.38 -28.28
N GLU A 236 -12.71 -32.23 -28.89
CA GLU A 236 -13.65 -31.24 -28.36
C GLU A 236 -14.03 -31.78 -26.97
N ASP A 237 -13.64 -31.04 -25.92
CA ASP A 237 -14.32 -31.13 -24.64
C ASP A 237 -15.77 -30.71 -24.94
N ASP A 238 -16.60 -31.71 -25.26
CA ASP A 238 -18.03 -31.49 -25.47
C ASP A 238 -18.55 -31.02 -24.09
N PRO A 239 -18.97 -29.77 -23.97
CA PRO A 239 -19.46 -29.24 -22.67
C PRO A 239 -20.64 -30.08 -22.17
N GLN A 240 -21.34 -30.78 -23.08
CA GLN A 240 -22.42 -31.68 -22.72
C GLN A 240 -21.88 -32.98 -22.13
N ALA A 241 -20.78 -33.52 -22.68
CA ALA A 241 -20.14 -34.71 -22.12
C ALA A 241 -19.59 -34.45 -20.69
N GLU A 242 -19.07 -33.27 -20.40
CA GLU A 242 -18.62 -32.87 -19.07
C GLU A 242 -19.82 -32.82 -18.09
N VAL A 243 -20.93 -32.22 -18.48
CA VAL A 243 -22.14 -32.16 -17.65
C VAL A 243 -22.71 -33.56 -17.41
N ASP A 244 -22.71 -34.41 -18.42
CA ASP A 244 -23.17 -35.82 -18.33
C ASP A 244 -22.27 -36.66 -17.39
N GLU A 245 -20.96 -36.38 -17.33
CA GLU A 245 -20.06 -36.98 -16.32
C GLU A 245 -20.37 -36.54 -14.90
N LEU A 246 -20.66 -35.25 -14.71
CA LEU A 246 -21.04 -34.69 -13.40
C LEU A 246 -22.39 -35.27 -12.97
N GLU A 247 -23.36 -35.46 -13.87
CA GLU A 247 -24.64 -36.10 -13.58
C GLU A 247 -24.44 -37.57 -13.14
N LYS A 248 -23.59 -38.35 -13.81
CA LYS A 248 -23.24 -39.71 -13.41
C LYS A 248 -22.59 -39.76 -12.00
N LYS A 249 -21.69 -38.81 -11.72
CA LYS A 249 -21.08 -38.70 -10.39
C LYS A 249 -22.15 -38.40 -9.32
N LEU A 250 -23.13 -37.54 -9.64
CA LEU A 250 -24.25 -37.23 -8.75
C LEU A 250 -25.13 -38.45 -8.44
N GLU A 251 -25.40 -39.30 -9.44
CA GLU A 251 -26.19 -40.53 -9.25
C GLU A 251 -25.50 -41.50 -8.30
N GLY A 252 -24.17 -41.61 -8.38
CA GLY A 252 -23.36 -42.49 -7.53
C GLY A 252 -23.12 -41.98 -6.10
N ARG A 253 -23.46 -40.73 -5.78
CA ARG A 253 -23.20 -40.11 -4.46
C ARG A 253 -24.40 -40.23 -3.52
N ASN A 254 -24.14 -40.67 -2.30
CA ASN A 254 -25.12 -40.69 -1.23
C ASN A 254 -25.16 -39.35 -0.50
N MET A 255 -26.03 -38.44 -0.95
CA MET A 255 -26.15 -37.11 -0.37
C MET A 255 -27.61 -36.82 0.05
N PRO A 256 -27.85 -35.86 0.97
CA PRO A 256 -29.18 -35.42 1.36
C PRO A 256 -29.99 -34.93 0.15
N GLN A 257 -31.29 -35.10 0.21
CA GLN A 257 -32.19 -34.74 -0.89
C GLN A 257 -32.09 -33.26 -1.27
N GLU A 258 -31.98 -32.38 -0.28
CA GLU A 258 -31.83 -30.92 -0.47
C GLU A 258 -30.53 -30.59 -1.26
N ALA A 259 -29.39 -31.22 -0.92
CA ALA A 259 -28.12 -31.04 -1.63
C ALA A 259 -28.20 -31.59 -3.05
N ARG A 260 -28.88 -32.74 -3.25
CA ARG A 260 -29.11 -33.35 -4.58
C ARG A 260 -29.94 -32.44 -5.48
N GLU A 261 -31.05 -31.92 -4.99
CA GLU A 261 -31.93 -31.00 -5.74
C GLU A 261 -31.16 -29.71 -6.13
N ARG A 262 -30.34 -29.19 -5.20
CA ARG A 262 -29.53 -28.03 -5.47
C ARG A 262 -28.47 -28.30 -6.54
N CYS A 263 -27.77 -29.43 -6.46
CA CYS A 263 -26.79 -29.85 -7.45
C CYS A 263 -27.44 -30.01 -8.85
N GLN A 264 -28.60 -30.67 -8.93
CA GLN A 264 -29.34 -30.82 -10.20
C GLN A 264 -29.78 -29.46 -10.78
N SER A 265 -30.19 -28.52 -9.94
CA SER A 265 -30.54 -27.18 -10.39
C SER A 265 -29.36 -26.44 -11.00
N GLU A 266 -28.18 -26.58 -10.41
CA GLU A 266 -26.95 -25.94 -10.92
C GLU A 266 -26.43 -26.66 -12.19
N LEU A 267 -26.51 -27.99 -12.28
CA LEU A 267 -26.19 -28.74 -13.50
C LEU A 267 -27.08 -28.35 -14.68
N ARG A 268 -28.37 -28.12 -14.46
CA ARG A 268 -29.27 -27.60 -15.49
C ARG A 268 -28.88 -26.23 -16.00
N LYS A 269 -28.41 -25.35 -15.12
CA LYS A 269 -27.87 -24.04 -15.50
C LYS A 269 -26.58 -24.20 -16.31
N LEU A 270 -25.68 -25.07 -15.86
CA LEU A 270 -24.41 -25.33 -16.52
C LEU A 270 -24.62 -25.83 -17.96
N ARG A 271 -25.63 -26.72 -18.19
CA ARG A 271 -26.01 -27.22 -19.52
C ARG A 271 -26.50 -26.11 -20.45
N SER A 272 -27.12 -25.06 -19.94
CA SER A 272 -27.63 -23.95 -20.74
C SER A 272 -26.65 -22.78 -20.92
N MET A 273 -25.51 -22.78 -20.22
CA MET A 273 -24.52 -21.72 -20.28
C MET A 273 -23.43 -22.01 -21.33
N PRO A 274 -22.97 -20.98 -22.07
CA PRO A 274 -21.80 -21.13 -22.92
C PRO A 274 -20.54 -21.33 -22.06
N PRO A 275 -19.64 -22.29 -22.40
CA PRO A 275 -18.42 -22.55 -21.61
C PRO A 275 -17.47 -21.35 -21.49
N SER A 276 -17.57 -20.40 -22.42
CA SER A 276 -16.79 -19.15 -22.39
C SER A 276 -17.28 -18.12 -21.39
N ALA A 277 -18.43 -18.33 -20.77
CA ALA A 277 -18.96 -17.41 -19.77
C ALA A 277 -18.17 -17.52 -18.45
N ALA A 278 -17.81 -16.39 -17.85
CA ALA A 278 -17.12 -16.37 -16.56
C ALA A 278 -17.93 -17.07 -15.44
N GLU A 279 -19.25 -17.02 -15.54
CA GLU A 279 -20.17 -17.69 -14.62
C GLU A 279 -20.11 -19.23 -14.74
N TYR A 280 -19.76 -19.79 -15.91
CA TYR A 280 -19.62 -21.22 -16.11
C TYR A 280 -18.64 -21.86 -15.12
N THR A 281 -17.46 -21.27 -14.99
CA THR A 281 -16.41 -21.74 -14.06
C THR A 281 -16.88 -21.65 -12.59
N VAL A 282 -17.61 -20.59 -12.24
CA VAL A 282 -18.13 -20.41 -10.88
C VAL A 282 -19.15 -21.48 -10.53
N VAL A 283 -20.09 -21.75 -11.46
CA VAL A 283 -21.13 -22.78 -11.25
C VAL A 283 -20.51 -24.17 -11.22
N ARG A 284 -19.56 -24.46 -12.13
CA ARG A 284 -18.85 -25.73 -12.17
C ARG A 284 -18.11 -26.01 -10.85
N ASN A 285 -17.30 -25.08 -10.40
CA ASN A 285 -16.58 -25.22 -9.12
C ASN A 285 -17.54 -25.48 -7.95
N TYR A 286 -18.68 -24.83 -7.94
CA TYR A 286 -19.68 -25.06 -6.90
C TYR A 286 -20.29 -26.47 -6.96
N VAL A 287 -20.55 -27.00 -8.16
CA VAL A 287 -21.02 -28.39 -8.36
C VAL A 287 -19.94 -29.37 -7.92
N ASP A 288 -18.68 -29.14 -8.30
CA ASP A 288 -17.56 -29.97 -7.89
C ASP A 288 -17.46 -30.05 -6.34
N TRP A 289 -17.55 -28.92 -5.65
CA TRP A 289 -17.58 -28.88 -4.19
C TRP A 289 -18.76 -29.68 -3.60
N LEU A 290 -19.97 -29.56 -4.16
CA LEU A 290 -21.11 -30.31 -3.70
C LEU A 290 -20.94 -31.83 -3.87
N LEU A 291 -20.27 -32.25 -4.97
CA LEU A 291 -20.01 -33.66 -5.24
C LEU A 291 -18.87 -34.23 -4.41
N ASP A 292 -17.87 -33.41 -4.05
CA ASP A 292 -16.70 -33.85 -3.29
C ASP A 292 -16.95 -33.93 -1.78
N LEU A 293 -17.97 -33.22 -1.27
CA LEU A 293 -18.30 -33.27 0.15
C LEU A 293 -18.75 -34.67 0.57
N PRO A 294 -18.24 -35.20 1.71
CA PRO A 294 -18.63 -36.52 2.24
C PRO A 294 -19.93 -36.43 3.05
N TRP A 295 -21.07 -36.24 2.39
CA TRP A 295 -22.35 -35.93 3.00
C TRP A 295 -22.82 -36.97 4.05
N ASN A 296 -22.74 -38.25 3.70
CA ASN A 296 -23.22 -39.36 4.51
C ASN A 296 -22.11 -40.37 4.84
N ASP A 297 -20.86 -40.05 4.53
CA ASP A 297 -19.72 -40.90 4.82
C ASP A 297 -19.30 -40.78 6.29
N LEU A 298 -20.27 -41.05 7.18
CA LEU A 298 -20.02 -41.06 8.61
C LEU A 298 -19.34 -42.35 9.01
N LYS A 299 -18.13 -42.23 9.58
CA LYS A 299 -17.44 -43.39 10.16
C LYS A 299 -18.06 -43.73 11.51
N GLU A 300 -18.51 -44.94 11.67
CA GLU A 300 -18.97 -45.44 13.00
C GLU A 300 -17.79 -45.34 13.99
N ILE A 301 -18.09 -44.81 15.17
CA ILE A 301 -17.10 -44.61 16.22
C ILE A 301 -17.28 -45.73 17.23
N ASP A 302 -16.31 -46.65 17.23
CA ASP A 302 -16.16 -47.64 18.33
C ASP A 302 -15.25 -47.03 19.37
N ILE A 303 -15.83 -46.59 20.50
CA ILE A 303 -15.06 -46.02 21.61
C ILE A 303 -14.66 -47.12 22.58
N ASP A 304 -13.41 -47.52 22.51
CA ASP A 304 -12.77 -48.41 23.49
C ASP A 304 -11.95 -47.57 24.49
N ILE A 305 -12.44 -47.48 25.74
CA ILE A 305 -11.86 -46.64 26.76
C ILE A 305 -10.50 -47.16 27.22
N GLU A 306 -10.34 -48.50 27.30
CA GLU A 306 -9.04 -49.11 27.72
C GLU A 306 -7.98 -48.87 26.65
N LYS A 307 -8.33 -49.02 25.39
CA LYS A 307 -7.44 -48.67 24.26
C LYS A 307 -7.08 -47.20 24.24
N ALA A 308 -8.06 -46.32 24.50
CA ALA A 308 -7.82 -44.89 24.57
C ALA A 308 -6.87 -44.53 25.73
N ARG A 309 -7.02 -45.16 26.89
CA ARG A 309 -6.13 -45.01 28.03
C ARG A 309 -4.69 -45.45 27.65
N ALA A 310 -4.53 -46.61 27.07
CA ALA A 310 -3.22 -47.11 26.66
C ALA A 310 -2.52 -46.19 25.65
N ILE A 311 -3.26 -45.62 24.69
CA ILE A 311 -2.71 -44.66 23.72
C ILE A 311 -2.28 -43.37 24.42
N LEU A 312 -3.12 -42.81 25.29
CA LEU A 312 -2.79 -41.58 26.03
C LEU A 312 -1.62 -41.72 26.96
N GLU A 313 -1.47 -42.88 27.63
CA GLU A 313 -0.35 -43.17 28.50
C GLU A 313 0.95 -43.40 27.74
N GLY A 314 0.87 -44.07 26.58
CA GLY A 314 2.04 -44.33 25.74
C GLY A 314 2.57 -43.08 25.04
N ASP A 315 1.68 -42.17 24.63
CA ASP A 315 2.06 -40.97 23.91
C ASP A 315 2.50 -39.80 24.81
N HIS A 316 2.07 -39.77 26.06
CA HIS A 316 2.27 -38.63 26.97
C HIS A 316 2.70 -39.09 28.35
N PHE A 317 3.83 -38.59 28.81
CA PHE A 317 4.29 -38.78 30.20
C PHE A 317 3.60 -37.78 31.14
N GLY A 318 3.08 -38.23 32.28
CA GLY A 318 2.34 -37.37 33.21
C GLY A 318 0.99 -36.88 32.64
N LEU A 319 0.61 -35.66 32.92
CA LEU A 319 -0.64 -35.05 32.48
C LEU A 319 -1.91 -35.82 32.91
N GLU A 320 -1.90 -36.40 34.13
CA GLU A 320 -2.98 -37.27 34.63
C GLU A 320 -4.36 -36.60 34.56
N LYS A 321 -4.49 -35.39 35.12
CA LYS A 321 -5.77 -34.66 35.11
C LYS A 321 -6.35 -34.42 33.70
N PRO A 322 -5.57 -33.96 32.71
CA PRO A 322 -6.04 -33.87 31.33
C PRO A 322 -6.44 -35.21 30.72
N LYS A 323 -5.67 -36.28 30.98
CA LYS A 323 -5.98 -37.61 30.47
C LYS A 323 -7.28 -38.17 31.09
N ASP A 324 -7.47 -38.05 32.37
CA ASP A 324 -8.69 -38.48 33.05
C ASP A 324 -9.91 -37.72 32.48
N ARG A 325 -9.77 -36.41 32.29
CA ARG A 325 -10.85 -35.60 31.69
C ARG A 325 -11.18 -36.02 30.26
N ILE A 326 -10.17 -36.38 29.46
CA ILE A 326 -10.38 -36.93 28.12
C ILE A 326 -11.12 -38.27 28.17
N LEU A 327 -10.69 -39.18 29.06
CA LEU A 327 -11.33 -40.48 29.23
C LEU A 327 -12.79 -40.38 29.71
N GLU A 328 -13.05 -39.48 30.67
CA GLU A 328 -14.45 -39.16 31.09
C GLU A 328 -15.30 -38.68 29.92
N TYR A 329 -14.74 -37.74 29.11
CA TYR A 329 -15.44 -37.23 27.92
C TYR A 329 -15.75 -38.33 26.91
N LEU A 330 -14.79 -39.23 26.65
CA LEU A 330 -14.99 -40.38 25.76
C LEU A 330 -16.02 -41.37 26.31
N ALA A 331 -16.02 -41.61 27.64
CA ALA A 331 -16.98 -42.45 28.29
C ALA A 331 -18.41 -41.90 28.19
N VAL A 332 -18.57 -40.60 28.38
CA VAL A 332 -19.90 -39.91 28.19
C VAL A 332 -20.36 -39.99 26.73
N GLN A 333 -19.45 -39.80 25.77
CA GLN A 333 -19.78 -39.97 24.37
C GLN A 333 -20.25 -41.38 24.01
N LYS A 334 -19.58 -42.41 24.58
CA LYS A 334 -19.95 -43.80 24.39
C LYS A 334 -21.36 -44.09 24.93
N LEU A 335 -21.68 -43.54 26.10
CA LEU A 335 -23.00 -43.75 26.76
C LEU A 335 -24.13 -42.97 26.06
N SER A 336 -23.84 -41.77 25.50
CA SER A 336 -24.88 -40.91 24.95
C SER A 336 -25.22 -41.24 23.50
N ASN A 337 -24.54 -42.19 22.85
CA ASN A 337 -24.74 -42.54 21.42
C ASN A 337 -24.86 -41.33 20.50
N GLY A 338 -24.32 -40.17 20.88
CA GLY A 338 -24.55 -38.91 20.20
C GLY A 338 -23.29 -38.07 20.02
N LEU A 339 -23.18 -37.47 18.85
CA LEU A 339 -22.06 -36.58 18.41
C LEU A 339 -22.04 -35.20 19.11
N ARG A 340 -23.00 -34.93 20.04
CA ARG A 340 -23.13 -33.62 20.70
C ARG A 340 -22.47 -33.62 22.09
N GLY A 341 -21.16 -33.71 22.10
CA GLY A 341 -20.39 -33.45 23.32
C GLY A 341 -19.93 -32.00 23.42
N PRO A 342 -19.55 -31.51 24.62
CA PRO A 342 -18.96 -30.20 24.78
C PRO A 342 -17.60 -30.13 24.05
N ILE A 343 -17.20 -28.92 23.63
CA ILE A 343 -15.90 -28.69 23.01
C ILE A 343 -14.83 -28.74 24.10
N LEU A 344 -13.82 -29.59 23.92
CA LEU A 344 -12.67 -29.65 24.81
C LEU A 344 -11.68 -28.52 24.48
N CYS A 345 -11.39 -27.67 25.46
CA CYS A 345 -10.44 -26.58 25.35
C CYS A 345 -9.20 -26.86 26.21
N PHE A 346 -8.01 -27.00 25.58
CA PHE A 346 -6.74 -27.17 26.27
C PHE A 346 -6.01 -25.83 26.36
N VAL A 347 -5.80 -25.35 27.59
CA VAL A 347 -5.10 -24.09 27.87
C VAL A 347 -3.78 -24.40 28.59
N GLY A 348 -2.71 -23.75 28.16
CA GLY A 348 -1.40 -23.93 28.78
C GLY A 348 -0.28 -23.29 27.96
N PRO A 349 0.96 -23.24 28.51
CA PRO A 349 2.12 -22.67 27.84
C PRO A 349 2.47 -23.42 26.53
N PRO A 350 3.28 -22.84 25.65
CA PRO A 350 3.76 -23.54 24.46
C PRO A 350 4.61 -24.76 24.83
N GLY A 351 4.59 -25.81 24.01
CA GLY A 351 5.43 -26.99 24.18
C GLY A 351 4.89 -28.08 25.11
N VAL A 352 3.82 -27.88 25.89
CA VAL A 352 3.28 -28.85 26.84
C VAL A 352 2.46 -29.99 26.21
N GLY A 353 2.35 -30.07 24.91
CA GLY A 353 1.70 -31.20 24.23
C GLY A 353 0.22 -31.03 23.91
N LYS A 354 -0.34 -29.81 23.91
CA LYS A 354 -1.76 -29.57 23.57
C LYS A 354 -2.19 -30.17 22.23
N THR A 355 -1.41 -29.95 21.20
CA THR A 355 -1.69 -30.45 19.84
C THR A 355 -1.48 -31.96 19.74
N SER A 356 -0.50 -32.53 20.46
CA SER A 356 -0.27 -33.97 20.47
C SER A 356 -1.38 -34.73 21.21
N LEU A 357 -1.95 -34.16 22.28
CA LEU A 357 -3.14 -34.72 22.93
C LEU A 357 -4.32 -34.81 21.95
N GLY A 358 -4.57 -33.79 21.16
CA GLY A 358 -5.62 -33.84 20.13
C GLY A 358 -5.39 -34.96 19.09
N ARG A 359 -4.13 -35.16 18.69
CA ARG A 359 -3.76 -36.24 17.77
C ARG A 359 -3.95 -37.63 18.40
N SER A 360 -3.60 -37.78 19.66
CA SER A 360 -3.81 -39.03 20.40
C SER A 360 -5.28 -39.38 20.61
N ILE A 361 -6.13 -38.36 20.84
CA ILE A 361 -7.59 -38.52 20.89
C ILE A 361 -8.11 -39.01 19.53
N ALA A 362 -7.70 -38.38 18.43
CA ALA A 362 -8.12 -38.79 17.09
C ALA A 362 -7.71 -40.24 16.80
N ARG A 363 -6.49 -40.67 17.20
CA ARG A 363 -6.03 -42.05 17.08
C ARG A 363 -6.84 -43.01 17.94
N ALA A 364 -7.17 -42.64 19.16
CA ALA A 364 -8.01 -43.43 20.05
C ALA A 364 -9.43 -43.65 19.48
N LEU A 365 -9.97 -42.67 18.82
CA LEU A 365 -11.28 -42.74 18.13
C LEU A 365 -11.19 -43.36 16.73
N GLY A 366 -10.01 -43.68 16.21
CA GLY A 366 -9.81 -44.14 14.85
C GLY A 366 -10.20 -43.12 13.79
N ARG A 367 -10.10 -41.82 14.12
CA ARG A 367 -10.43 -40.71 13.22
C ARG A 367 -9.16 -40.10 12.62
N HIS A 368 -9.31 -39.44 11.47
CA HIS A 368 -8.25 -38.61 10.91
C HIS A 368 -8.13 -37.31 11.71
N PHE A 369 -6.88 -36.95 12.02
CA PHE A 369 -6.58 -35.70 12.70
C PHE A 369 -6.47 -34.55 11.68
N GLN A 370 -7.26 -33.52 11.86
CA GLN A 370 -7.16 -32.28 11.07
C GLN A 370 -6.79 -31.12 11.98
N ARG A 371 -5.95 -30.24 11.49
CA ARG A 371 -5.47 -29.07 12.23
C ARG A 371 -5.80 -27.80 11.45
N LEU A 372 -6.56 -26.90 12.08
CA LEU A 372 -6.81 -25.55 11.60
C LEU A 372 -6.11 -24.56 12.55
N SER A 373 -5.25 -23.69 11.99
CA SER A 373 -4.55 -22.67 12.77
C SER A 373 -5.27 -21.34 12.59
N LEU A 374 -5.94 -20.86 13.64
CA LEU A 374 -6.69 -19.57 13.60
C LEU A 374 -5.79 -18.38 13.93
N GLY A 375 -4.59 -18.61 14.49
CA GLY A 375 -3.64 -17.56 14.80
C GLY A 375 -2.99 -17.00 13.53
N GLY A 376 -3.10 -15.70 13.30
CA GLY A 376 -2.53 -15.02 12.13
C GLY A 376 -3.43 -15.00 10.89
N MET A 377 -4.66 -15.48 10.98
CA MET A 377 -5.67 -15.30 9.93
C MET A 377 -6.16 -13.85 9.95
N HIS A 378 -6.06 -13.18 8.81
CA HIS A 378 -6.49 -11.78 8.65
C HIS A 378 -7.76 -11.65 7.81
N ASP A 379 -8.10 -12.67 7.01
CA ASP A 379 -9.28 -12.70 6.17
C ASP A 379 -10.35 -13.60 6.78
N GLU A 380 -11.53 -13.04 7.06
CA GLU A 380 -12.67 -13.80 7.57
C GLU A 380 -13.17 -14.85 6.57
N ALA A 381 -12.87 -14.66 5.28
CA ALA A 381 -13.24 -15.59 4.23
C ALA A 381 -12.57 -16.97 4.36
N GLU A 382 -11.41 -17.06 5.01
CA GLU A 382 -10.75 -18.35 5.32
C GLU A 382 -11.55 -19.21 6.30
N ILE A 383 -12.42 -18.58 7.12
CA ILE A 383 -13.27 -19.29 8.10
C ILE A 383 -14.71 -19.45 7.60
N ARG A 384 -15.27 -18.38 6.98
CA ARG A 384 -16.67 -18.34 6.55
C ARG A 384 -16.87 -18.77 5.10
N GLY A 385 -15.79 -18.90 4.33
CA GLY A 385 -15.84 -19.08 2.89
C GLY A 385 -16.08 -17.79 2.13
N HIS A 386 -15.83 -17.82 0.84
CA HIS A 386 -16.05 -16.70 -0.06
C HIS A 386 -17.49 -16.65 -0.55
N ARG A 387 -17.94 -15.45 -0.93
CA ARG A 387 -19.22 -15.33 -1.63
C ARG A 387 -19.13 -16.07 -2.96
N ARG A 388 -20.14 -16.89 -3.25
CA ARG A 388 -20.22 -17.74 -4.46
C ARG A 388 -20.00 -16.99 -5.77
N THR A 389 -20.26 -15.70 -5.83
CA THR A 389 -20.12 -14.87 -7.04
C THR A 389 -18.68 -14.57 -7.43
N TYR A 390 -17.71 -14.88 -6.58
CA TYR A 390 -16.29 -14.66 -6.88
C TYR A 390 -15.69 -15.86 -7.62
N ILE A 391 -14.88 -15.58 -8.66
CA ILE A 391 -14.09 -16.61 -9.34
C ILE A 391 -13.05 -17.14 -8.35
N GLY A 392 -13.03 -18.47 -8.15
CA GLY A 392 -12.17 -19.10 -7.16
C GLY A 392 -12.73 -19.09 -5.73
N ALA A 393 -14.04 -18.84 -5.56
CA ALA A 393 -14.70 -18.94 -4.26
C ALA A 393 -14.55 -20.37 -3.69
N MET A 394 -14.10 -20.45 -2.43
CA MET A 394 -13.96 -21.69 -1.67
C MET A 394 -14.91 -21.66 -0.47
N PRO A 395 -15.42 -22.83 -0.05
CA PRO A 395 -16.13 -22.96 1.21
C PRO A 395 -15.16 -22.69 2.37
N GLY A 396 -15.72 -22.22 3.51
CA GLY A 396 -14.97 -22.02 4.74
C GLY A 396 -14.67 -23.30 5.50
#